data_97b0995936875409cb384aa1d4c486ea
#
_entry.id   97b0995936875409cb384aa1d4c486ea
#
_cell.length_a   1.000
_cell.length_b   1.000
_cell.length_c   1.000
_cell.angle_alpha   90.00
_cell.angle_beta   90.00
_cell.angle_gamma   90.00
#
_symmetry.space_group_name_H-M   'P 1'
#
loop_
_entity.id
_entity.type
_entity.pdbx_description
1 polymer ?
#
loop_
_entity_poly.entity_id
_entity_poly.type
_entity_poly.pdbx_seq_one_letter_code
_entity_poly.pdbx_strand_id
1 'polypeptide(L)'
;MSTLAFIAAIGMAQAAPAPAPSPLFAAFKAACYDLESEDGASSFNRIAPAAKAAGWSEVAEADADPRVVGIVAKGRTAMAEEEPDAQVSGQMFRHRFDGRNVYLVTSRFVSTEGYWGNGCRVYDLDAPAPARETVDAWVGMTPTGVQANGTATKRLWEPWKTGVTLEITYVPRDHPLGTSYGIQGLVLVSQSIGGF
;
A
#
# COMPACT_ATOMS: atom_id res chain seq x y z
N MET A 1 -12.04 56.21 -43.48
CA MET A 1 -10.97 55.41 -42.82
C MET A 1 -11.62 54.58 -41.72
N SER A 2 -11.91 53.30 -41.98
CA SER A 2 -12.61 52.40 -41.02
C SER A 2 -11.56 51.50 -40.39
N THR A 3 -11.39 51.62 -39.09
CA THR A 3 -10.51 50.78 -38.27
C THR A 3 -11.25 49.52 -37.85
N LEU A 4 -10.86 48.34 -38.36
CA LEU A 4 -11.33 47.04 -37.92
C LEU A 4 -10.56 46.64 -36.67
N ALA A 5 -11.25 46.50 -35.54
CA ALA A 5 -10.70 45.94 -34.31
C ALA A 5 -10.83 44.41 -34.33
N PHE A 6 -9.70 43.71 -34.32
CA PHE A 6 -9.64 42.24 -34.13
C PHE A 6 -9.75 41.93 -32.64
N ILE A 7 -10.82 41.27 -32.22
CA ILE A 7 -10.94 40.69 -30.87
C ILE A 7 -10.36 39.28 -30.96
N ALA A 8 -9.19 39.07 -30.36
CA ALA A 8 -8.61 37.75 -30.16
C ALA A 8 -9.32 37.05 -29.00
N ALA A 9 -10.12 36.02 -29.28
CA ALA A 9 -10.69 35.15 -28.27
C ALA A 9 -9.57 34.23 -27.73
N ILE A 10 -9.13 34.49 -26.51
CA ILE A 10 -8.22 33.60 -25.76
C ILE A 10 -9.06 32.43 -25.24
N GLY A 11 -9.01 31.30 -25.95
CA GLY A 11 -9.61 30.04 -25.48
C GLY A 11 -8.87 29.56 -24.24
N MET A 12 -9.50 29.66 -23.07
CA MET A 12 -9.00 28.97 -21.88
C MET A 12 -9.15 27.45 -22.08
N ALA A 13 -8.03 26.76 -22.29
CA ALA A 13 -8.01 25.32 -22.27
C ALA A 13 -8.37 24.88 -20.84
N GLN A 14 -9.54 24.31 -20.64
CA GLN A 14 -9.90 23.66 -19.38
C GLN A 14 -8.99 22.45 -19.19
N ALA A 15 -8.22 22.43 -18.09
CA ALA A 15 -7.46 21.26 -17.70
C ALA A 15 -8.42 20.08 -17.52
N ALA A 16 -8.07 18.92 -18.09
CA ALA A 16 -8.85 17.71 -17.92
C ALA A 16 -8.97 17.40 -16.41
N PRO A 17 -10.15 16.97 -15.93
CA PRO A 17 -10.32 16.60 -14.53
C PRO A 17 -9.34 15.48 -14.18
N ALA A 18 -8.72 15.57 -12.99
CA ALA A 18 -7.85 14.53 -12.48
C ALA A 18 -8.58 13.18 -12.47
N PRO A 19 -7.91 12.07 -12.86
CA PRO A 19 -8.53 10.75 -12.83
C PRO A 19 -9.02 10.42 -11.41
N ALA A 20 -10.22 9.85 -11.31
CA ALA A 20 -10.75 9.41 -10.02
C ALA A 20 -9.80 8.38 -9.37
N PRO A 21 -9.56 8.45 -8.05
CA PRO A 21 -8.70 7.50 -7.38
C PRO A 21 -9.26 6.08 -7.55
N SER A 22 -8.35 5.10 -7.75
CA SER A 22 -8.73 3.70 -7.78
C SER A 22 -9.47 3.31 -6.49
N PRO A 23 -10.61 2.57 -6.57
CA PRO A 23 -11.31 2.10 -5.38
C PRO A 23 -10.40 1.32 -4.41
N LEU A 24 -9.45 0.54 -4.93
CA LEU A 24 -8.44 -0.15 -4.13
C LEU A 24 -7.57 0.83 -3.33
N PHE A 25 -7.07 1.88 -3.97
CA PHE A 25 -6.23 2.87 -3.30
C PHE A 25 -7.01 3.65 -2.22
N ALA A 26 -8.27 3.96 -2.49
CA ALA A 26 -9.15 4.59 -1.51
C ALA A 26 -9.39 3.70 -0.28
N ALA A 27 -9.70 2.40 -0.50
CA ALA A 27 -9.93 1.44 0.56
C ALA A 27 -8.65 1.14 1.37
N PHE A 28 -7.49 1.09 0.70
CA PHE A 28 -6.20 0.97 1.37
C PHE A 28 -5.92 2.19 2.26
N LYS A 29 -6.08 3.40 1.74
CA LYS A 29 -5.87 4.62 2.51
C LYS A 29 -6.79 4.68 3.72
N ALA A 30 -8.07 4.34 3.56
CA ALA A 30 -9.05 4.33 4.64
C ALA A 30 -8.66 3.37 5.77
N ALA A 31 -8.06 2.22 5.46
CA ALA A 31 -7.65 1.21 6.45
C ALA A 31 -6.27 1.48 7.05
N CYS A 32 -5.30 1.95 6.25
CA CYS A 32 -3.88 1.88 6.55
C CYS A 32 -3.18 3.23 6.72
N TYR A 33 -3.90 4.36 6.60
CA TYR A 33 -3.28 5.68 6.66
C TYR A 33 -2.95 6.12 8.09
N ASP A 34 -3.79 5.77 9.07
CA ASP A 34 -3.68 6.24 10.45
C ASP A 34 -2.89 5.27 11.34
N LEU A 35 -1.67 4.91 10.89
CA LEU A 35 -0.72 4.11 11.67
C LEU A 35 0.10 4.93 12.67
N GLU A 36 0.03 6.27 12.58
CA GLU A 36 0.74 7.16 13.47
C GLU A 36 0.12 7.16 14.86
N SER A 37 0.91 6.93 15.88
CA SER A 37 0.63 7.25 17.29
C SER A 37 1.92 7.13 18.09
N GLU A 38 2.01 7.84 19.21
CA GLU A 38 3.08 7.66 20.18
C GLU A 38 3.05 6.25 20.77
N ASP A 39 1.85 5.69 20.89
CA ASP A 39 1.59 4.30 21.27
C ASP A 39 1.25 3.46 20.02
N GLY A 40 2.22 2.68 19.56
CA GLY A 40 2.05 1.80 18.43
C GLY A 40 0.91 0.79 18.58
N ALA A 41 0.48 0.43 19.80
CA ALA A 41 -0.66 -0.48 20.01
C ALA A 41 -1.98 0.19 19.62
N SER A 42 -2.20 1.43 20.02
CA SER A 42 -3.42 2.16 19.66
C SER A 42 -3.58 2.35 18.16
N SER A 43 -2.49 2.66 17.44
CA SER A 43 -2.55 2.79 15.97
C SER A 43 -2.85 1.44 15.30
N PHE A 44 -2.20 0.38 15.74
CA PHE A 44 -2.44 -0.97 15.21
C PHE A 44 -3.89 -1.42 15.42
N ASN A 45 -4.45 -1.20 16.60
CA ASN A 45 -5.81 -1.62 16.95
C ASN A 45 -6.90 -0.88 16.15
N ARG A 46 -6.58 0.27 15.54
CA ARG A 46 -7.51 1.00 14.67
C ARG A 46 -7.62 0.40 13.26
N ILE A 47 -6.63 -0.37 12.80
CA ILE A 47 -6.60 -0.89 11.42
C ILE A 47 -7.79 -1.81 11.15
N ALA A 48 -8.05 -2.79 12.02
CA ALA A 48 -9.11 -3.77 11.80
C ALA A 48 -10.52 -3.13 11.71
N PRO A 49 -10.94 -2.24 12.64
CA PRO A 49 -12.20 -1.50 12.49
C PRO A 49 -12.25 -0.66 11.22
N ALA A 50 -11.17 0.04 10.87
CA ALA A 50 -11.11 0.87 9.67
C ALA A 50 -11.18 0.03 8.39
N ALA A 51 -10.52 -1.12 8.35
CA ALA A 51 -10.61 -2.07 7.24
C ALA A 51 -12.07 -2.56 7.06
N LYS A 52 -12.73 -2.99 8.15
CA LYS A 52 -14.14 -3.42 8.11
C LYS A 52 -15.07 -2.31 7.62
N ALA A 53 -14.85 -1.08 8.08
CA ALA A 53 -15.61 0.10 7.62
C ALA A 53 -15.36 0.41 6.13
N ALA A 54 -14.17 0.11 5.61
CA ALA A 54 -13.81 0.25 4.20
C ALA A 54 -14.24 -0.95 3.33
N GLY A 55 -15.03 -1.90 3.87
CA GLY A 55 -15.62 -3.02 3.13
C GLY A 55 -14.77 -4.29 3.12
N TRP A 56 -13.65 -4.34 3.83
CA TRP A 56 -12.86 -5.55 3.96
C TRP A 56 -13.51 -6.53 4.94
N SER A 57 -13.50 -7.82 4.59
CA SER A 57 -14.01 -8.91 5.45
C SER A 57 -12.83 -9.70 5.99
N GLU A 58 -12.81 -9.92 7.31
CA GLU A 58 -11.79 -10.75 7.94
C GLU A 58 -11.86 -12.19 7.42
N VAL A 59 -10.71 -12.81 7.19
CA VAL A 59 -10.60 -14.15 6.63
C VAL A 59 -9.51 -14.92 7.39
N ALA A 60 -9.77 -16.20 7.66
CA ALA A 60 -8.75 -17.09 8.19
C ALA A 60 -7.69 -17.42 7.12
N GLU A 61 -6.45 -17.67 7.52
CA GLU A 61 -5.38 -18.03 6.59
C GLU A 61 -5.72 -19.29 5.77
N ALA A 62 -6.44 -20.24 6.36
CA ALA A 62 -6.89 -21.45 5.66
C ALA A 62 -7.85 -21.19 4.49
N ASP A 63 -8.56 -20.05 4.52
CA ASP A 63 -9.54 -19.65 3.50
C ASP A 63 -9.00 -18.57 2.55
N ALA A 64 -7.72 -18.19 2.70
CA ALA A 64 -7.07 -17.19 1.90
C ALA A 64 -6.33 -17.79 0.69
N ASP A 65 -5.88 -16.92 -0.23
CA ASP A 65 -5.03 -17.34 -1.36
C ASP A 65 -3.70 -17.90 -0.82
N PRO A 66 -3.33 -19.15 -1.15
CA PRO A 66 -2.11 -19.77 -0.65
C PRO A 66 -0.83 -19.00 -1.02
N ARG A 67 -0.86 -18.19 -2.09
CA ARG A 67 0.28 -17.32 -2.46
C ARG A 67 0.48 -16.24 -1.40
N VAL A 68 -0.61 -15.60 -0.96
CA VAL A 68 -0.55 -14.57 0.10
C VAL A 68 -0.13 -15.19 1.43
N VAL A 69 -0.69 -16.34 1.78
CA VAL A 69 -0.31 -17.09 3.00
C VAL A 69 1.18 -17.43 2.97
N GLY A 70 1.71 -17.89 1.84
CA GLY A 70 3.12 -18.20 1.67
C GLY A 70 4.04 -16.97 1.83
N ILE A 71 3.63 -15.79 1.33
CA ILE A 71 4.36 -14.53 1.53
C ILE A 71 4.39 -14.15 3.01
N VAL A 72 3.24 -14.23 3.69
CA VAL A 72 3.12 -13.91 5.12
C VAL A 72 3.95 -14.86 5.98
N ALA A 73 3.91 -16.16 5.67
CA ALA A 73 4.71 -17.17 6.39
C ALA A 73 6.22 -16.91 6.26
N LYS A 74 6.71 -16.59 5.05
CA LYS A 74 8.12 -16.20 4.85
C LYS A 74 8.50 -14.97 5.66
N GLY A 75 7.65 -13.96 5.70
CA GLY A 75 7.88 -12.75 6.50
C GLY A 75 7.96 -13.05 8.00
N ARG A 76 7.08 -13.92 8.52
CA ARG A 76 7.12 -14.37 9.91
C ARG A 76 8.40 -15.16 10.24
N THR A 77 8.82 -16.06 9.32
CA THR A 77 10.06 -16.82 9.49
C THR A 77 11.27 -15.89 9.56
N ALA A 78 11.41 -14.96 8.62
CA ALA A 78 12.51 -14.00 8.62
C ALA A 78 12.55 -13.16 9.90
N MET A 79 11.38 -12.70 10.37
CA MET A 79 11.28 -11.95 11.62
C MET A 79 11.70 -12.79 12.84
N ALA A 80 11.29 -14.06 12.90
CA ALA A 80 11.66 -14.96 14.00
C ALA A 80 13.15 -15.34 13.98
N GLU A 81 13.81 -15.30 12.82
CA GLU A 81 15.26 -15.50 12.70
C GLU A 81 16.04 -14.29 13.19
N GLU A 82 15.54 -13.07 12.93
CA GLU A 82 16.16 -11.81 13.37
C GLU A 82 15.91 -11.51 14.85
N GLU A 83 14.70 -11.76 15.32
CA GLU A 83 14.23 -11.42 16.67
C GLU A 83 13.39 -12.58 17.26
N PRO A 84 14.04 -13.67 17.73
CA PRO A 84 13.34 -14.88 18.16
C PRO A 84 12.33 -14.68 19.30
N ASP A 85 12.56 -13.72 20.18
CA ASP A 85 11.74 -13.45 21.36
C ASP A 85 10.70 -12.33 21.15
N ALA A 86 10.62 -11.78 19.92
CA ALA A 86 9.68 -10.73 19.62
C ALA A 86 8.23 -11.25 19.58
N GLN A 87 7.31 -10.40 20.01
CA GLN A 87 5.89 -10.67 19.87
C GLN A 87 5.41 -10.23 18.49
N VAL A 88 4.87 -11.17 17.72
CA VAL A 88 4.30 -10.92 16.39
C VAL A 88 2.82 -11.23 16.40
N SER A 89 2.00 -10.30 15.92
CA SER A 89 0.56 -10.46 15.75
C SER A 89 0.09 -9.85 14.44
N GLY A 90 -1.11 -10.20 14.01
CA GLY A 90 -1.69 -9.67 12.78
C GLY A 90 -2.99 -10.34 12.41
N GLN A 91 -3.65 -9.79 11.40
CA GLN A 91 -4.93 -10.26 10.88
C GLN A 91 -4.91 -10.19 9.36
N MET A 92 -5.75 -11.00 8.73
CA MET A 92 -5.93 -11.01 7.28
C MET A 92 -7.36 -10.67 6.94
N PHE A 93 -7.53 -9.85 5.89
CA PHE A 93 -8.83 -9.44 5.37
C PHE A 93 -8.84 -9.65 3.86
N ARG A 94 -10.04 -9.81 3.30
CA ARG A 94 -10.28 -9.94 1.87
C ARG A 94 -11.33 -8.93 1.41
N HIS A 95 -11.13 -8.38 0.23
CA HIS A 95 -12.10 -7.60 -0.51
C HIS A 95 -12.05 -7.97 -2.00
N ARG A 96 -13.09 -7.64 -2.76
CA ARG A 96 -13.11 -7.80 -4.22
C ARG A 96 -13.01 -6.46 -4.91
N PHE A 97 -12.00 -6.31 -5.77
CA PHE A 97 -11.84 -5.15 -6.65
C PHE A 97 -11.72 -5.64 -8.09
N ASP A 98 -12.52 -5.10 -9.00
CA ASP A 98 -12.56 -5.47 -10.43
C ASP A 98 -12.61 -6.99 -10.66
N GLY A 99 -13.41 -7.69 -9.84
CA GLY A 99 -13.58 -9.14 -9.94
C GLY A 99 -12.46 -9.97 -9.28
N ARG A 100 -11.34 -9.37 -8.87
CA ARG A 100 -10.21 -10.06 -8.22
C ARG A 100 -10.36 -10.08 -6.71
N ASN A 101 -9.90 -11.15 -6.07
CA ASN A 101 -9.71 -11.18 -4.63
C ASN A 101 -8.41 -10.45 -4.26
N VAL A 102 -8.52 -9.48 -3.40
CA VAL A 102 -7.41 -8.68 -2.87
C VAL A 102 -7.34 -8.88 -1.37
N TYR A 103 -6.14 -8.97 -0.83
CA TYR A 103 -5.93 -9.27 0.58
C TYR A 103 -5.23 -8.11 1.27
N LEU A 104 -5.75 -7.71 2.43
CA LEU A 104 -5.11 -6.79 3.34
C LEU A 104 -4.59 -7.60 4.53
N VAL A 105 -3.31 -7.44 4.83
CA VAL A 105 -2.62 -8.13 5.93
C VAL A 105 -2.07 -7.08 6.87
N THR A 106 -2.46 -7.17 8.13
CA THR A 106 -1.90 -6.35 9.19
C THR A 106 -0.81 -7.12 9.91
N SER A 107 0.18 -6.43 10.41
CA SER A 107 1.22 -7.01 11.26
C SER A 107 1.65 -6.03 12.32
N ARG A 108 1.85 -6.51 13.55
CA ARG A 108 2.50 -5.81 14.63
C ARG A 108 3.66 -6.67 15.13
N PHE A 109 4.78 -6.03 15.30
CA PHE A 109 5.98 -6.56 15.91
C PHE A 109 6.30 -5.74 17.16
N VAL A 110 6.71 -6.40 18.24
CA VAL A 110 7.21 -5.75 19.46
C VAL A 110 8.45 -6.50 19.91
N SER A 111 9.59 -5.84 19.95
CA SER A 111 10.84 -6.41 20.44
C SER A 111 10.86 -6.50 21.97
N THR A 112 11.80 -7.28 22.51
CA THR A 112 12.06 -7.35 23.96
C THR A 112 12.63 -6.03 24.52
N GLU A 113 13.22 -5.19 23.68
CA GLU A 113 13.75 -3.89 24.03
C GLU A 113 12.70 -2.76 24.03
N GLY A 114 11.46 -3.08 23.56
CA GLY A 114 10.33 -2.17 23.59
C GLY A 114 10.12 -1.38 22.30
N TYR A 115 10.98 -1.49 21.28
CA TYR A 115 10.66 -0.91 19.99
C TYR A 115 9.61 -1.76 19.24
N TRP A 116 8.87 -1.12 18.39
CA TRP A 116 7.74 -1.75 17.71
C TRP A 116 7.66 -1.35 16.24
N GLY A 117 7.03 -2.21 15.46
CA GLY A 117 6.68 -1.94 14.08
C GLY A 117 5.25 -2.36 13.78
N ASN A 118 4.48 -1.47 13.14
CA ASN A 118 3.15 -1.76 12.61
C ASN A 118 3.21 -1.77 11.09
N GLY A 119 2.59 -2.75 10.48
CA GLY A 119 2.48 -2.87 9.04
C GLY A 119 1.05 -3.12 8.60
N CYS A 120 0.65 -2.46 7.51
CA CYS A 120 -0.61 -2.69 6.81
C CYS A 120 -0.26 -2.87 5.33
N ARG A 121 -0.50 -4.08 4.79
CA ARG A 121 -0.09 -4.46 3.45
C ARG A 121 -1.28 -4.94 2.64
N VAL A 122 -1.38 -4.47 1.41
CA VAL A 122 -2.37 -4.98 0.47
C VAL A 122 -1.67 -5.73 -0.65
N TYR A 123 -2.18 -6.91 -0.96
CA TYR A 123 -1.71 -7.79 -2.03
C TYR A 123 -2.82 -7.97 -3.08
N ASP A 124 -2.66 -7.42 -4.28
CA ASP A 124 -3.42 -7.74 -5.49
C ASP A 124 -2.47 -8.47 -6.45
N LEU A 125 -2.32 -9.78 -6.25
CA LEU A 125 -1.33 -10.60 -6.95
C LEU A 125 -1.63 -10.78 -8.45
N ASP A 126 -2.83 -10.43 -8.88
CA ASP A 126 -3.28 -10.53 -10.27
C ASP A 126 -3.55 -9.14 -10.90
N ALA A 127 -3.14 -8.06 -10.21
CA ALA A 127 -3.29 -6.70 -10.71
C ALA A 127 -2.42 -6.45 -11.94
N PRO A 128 -2.89 -5.65 -12.90
CA PRO A 128 -2.03 -5.03 -13.89
C PRO A 128 -1.16 -3.93 -13.24
N ALA A 129 -0.13 -3.49 -13.97
CA ALA A 129 0.67 -2.33 -13.57
C ALA A 129 -0.25 -1.11 -13.36
N PRO A 130 -0.17 -0.43 -12.21
CA PRO A 130 -0.92 0.80 -12.02
C PRO A 130 -0.34 1.89 -12.91
N ALA A 131 -1.20 2.72 -13.51
CA ALA A 131 -0.75 3.89 -14.24
C ALA A 131 -0.03 4.84 -13.28
N ARG A 132 1.15 5.30 -13.68
CA ARG A 132 1.98 6.16 -12.86
C ARG A 132 1.24 7.43 -12.44
N GLU A 133 0.54 8.04 -13.39
CA GLU A 133 -0.21 9.29 -13.17
C GLU A 133 -1.33 9.11 -12.15
N THR A 134 -1.97 7.93 -12.13
CA THR A 134 -2.99 7.59 -11.13
C THR A 134 -2.39 7.47 -9.73
N VAL A 135 -1.21 6.85 -9.61
CA VAL A 135 -0.49 6.74 -8.34
C VAL A 135 -0.05 8.12 -7.86
N ASP A 136 0.57 8.92 -8.74
CA ASP A 136 1.07 10.24 -8.40
C ASP A 136 -0.04 11.19 -7.97
N ALA A 137 -1.17 11.19 -8.68
CA ALA A 137 -2.34 11.99 -8.32
C ALA A 137 -2.96 11.54 -6.98
N TRP A 138 -2.97 10.23 -6.70
CA TRP A 138 -3.54 9.70 -5.45
C TRP A 138 -2.66 10.01 -4.24
N VAL A 139 -1.33 9.86 -4.35
CA VAL A 139 -0.40 10.17 -3.26
C VAL A 139 -0.29 11.69 -3.06
N GLY A 140 -0.29 12.47 -4.14
CA GLY A 140 -0.18 13.94 -4.11
C GLY A 140 1.22 14.45 -3.73
N MET A 141 2.22 13.58 -3.71
CA MET A 141 3.61 13.91 -3.34
C MET A 141 4.59 13.21 -4.27
N THR A 142 5.77 13.79 -4.45
CA THR A 142 6.89 13.15 -5.15
C THR A 142 7.44 11.99 -4.30
N PRO A 143 7.71 10.80 -4.87
CA PRO A 143 8.35 9.73 -4.15
C PRO A 143 9.78 10.11 -3.71
N THR A 144 10.16 9.69 -2.51
CA THR A 144 11.51 9.87 -1.96
C THR A 144 12.49 8.84 -2.51
N GLY A 145 11.97 7.69 -2.99
CA GLY A 145 12.77 6.65 -3.63
C GLY A 145 12.02 6.00 -4.78
N VAL A 146 12.73 5.71 -5.86
CA VAL A 146 12.23 4.95 -7.01
C VAL A 146 13.27 3.93 -7.42
N GLN A 147 12.87 2.67 -7.49
CA GLN A 147 13.66 1.58 -8.00
C GLN A 147 12.93 0.91 -9.17
N ALA A 148 13.67 0.54 -10.20
CA ALA A 148 13.14 -0.18 -11.35
C ALA A 148 14.09 -1.31 -11.73
N ASN A 149 13.52 -2.46 -12.08
CA ASN A 149 14.22 -3.60 -12.65
C ASN A 149 13.37 -4.15 -13.81
N GLY A 150 13.72 -3.75 -15.03
CA GLY A 150 12.86 -3.96 -16.19
C GLY A 150 11.49 -3.30 -15.98
N THR A 151 10.44 -4.10 -16.00
CA THR A 151 9.06 -3.65 -15.79
C THR A 151 8.58 -3.75 -14.34
N ALA A 152 9.38 -4.33 -13.44
CA ALA A 152 9.13 -4.28 -12.01
C ALA A 152 9.52 -2.91 -11.46
N THR A 153 8.68 -2.36 -10.58
CA THR A 153 8.88 -1.03 -9.99
C THR A 153 8.58 -1.04 -8.50
N LYS A 154 9.35 -0.25 -7.76
CA LYS A 154 9.13 0.05 -6.35
C LYS A 154 9.23 1.55 -6.16
N ARG A 155 8.26 2.14 -5.52
CA ARG A 155 8.21 3.57 -5.21
C ARG A 155 7.97 3.73 -3.72
N LEU A 156 8.72 4.63 -3.08
CA LEU A 156 8.72 4.88 -1.64
C LEU A 156 8.38 6.35 -1.37
N TRP A 157 7.59 6.60 -0.36
CA TRP A 157 7.33 7.91 0.24
C TRP A 157 7.65 7.82 1.73
N GLU A 158 8.70 8.49 2.14
CA GLU A 158 9.19 8.51 3.51
C GLU A 158 9.52 9.96 3.91
N PRO A 159 8.64 10.62 4.67
CA PRO A 159 7.36 10.10 5.15
C PRO A 159 6.22 10.22 4.10
N TRP A 160 5.20 9.34 4.17
CA TRP A 160 3.90 9.55 3.54
C TRP A 160 3.05 10.54 4.35
N LYS A 161 3.14 10.41 5.67
CA LYS A 161 2.77 11.39 6.70
C LYS A 161 3.72 11.20 7.88
N THR A 162 3.68 12.07 8.88
CA THR A 162 4.55 11.99 10.05
C THR A 162 4.54 10.57 10.65
N GLY A 163 5.71 9.96 10.78
CA GLY A 163 5.88 8.61 11.36
C GLY A 163 5.35 7.45 10.52
N VAL A 164 4.88 7.68 9.29
CA VAL A 164 4.34 6.63 8.42
C VAL A 164 5.01 6.66 7.05
N THR A 165 5.46 5.51 6.59
CA THR A 165 5.97 5.32 5.23
C THR A 165 4.93 4.66 4.32
N LEU A 166 4.99 4.95 3.02
CA LEU A 166 4.23 4.27 1.98
C LEU A 166 5.19 3.66 0.98
N GLU A 167 4.96 2.41 0.63
CA GLU A 167 5.60 1.74 -0.49
C GLU A 167 4.55 1.21 -1.47
N ILE A 168 4.80 1.41 -2.75
CA ILE A 168 4.01 0.81 -3.83
C ILE A 168 4.97 0.02 -4.71
N THR A 169 4.78 -1.29 -4.74
CA THR A 169 5.58 -2.22 -5.51
C THR A 169 4.71 -2.92 -6.53
N TYR A 170 5.18 -3.00 -7.78
CA TYR A 170 4.60 -3.81 -8.84
C TYR A 170 5.64 -4.76 -9.41
N VAL A 171 5.30 -6.04 -9.47
CA VAL A 171 6.14 -7.09 -10.06
C VAL A 171 5.31 -7.86 -11.09
N PRO A 172 5.70 -7.85 -12.38
CA PRO A 172 5.02 -8.65 -13.40
C PRO A 172 5.05 -10.15 -13.07
N ARG A 173 4.04 -10.88 -13.52
CA ARG A 173 3.85 -12.31 -13.20
C ARG A 173 5.10 -13.17 -13.46
N ASP A 174 5.75 -12.99 -14.58
CA ASP A 174 6.89 -13.82 -14.99
C ASP A 174 8.25 -13.18 -14.69
N HIS A 175 8.28 -12.18 -13.83
CA HIS A 175 9.51 -11.48 -13.48
C HIS A 175 10.34 -12.30 -12.47
N PRO A 176 11.69 -12.39 -12.60
CA PRO A 176 12.55 -13.15 -11.70
C PRO A 176 12.39 -12.80 -10.21
N LEU A 177 12.12 -11.54 -9.88
CA LEU A 177 11.83 -11.11 -8.51
C LEU A 177 10.58 -11.79 -7.94
N GLY A 178 9.57 -12.06 -8.77
CA GLY A 178 8.38 -12.80 -8.37
C GLY A 178 8.70 -14.21 -7.91
N THR A 179 9.60 -14.90 -8.62
CA THR A 179 10.06 -16.23 -8.25
C THR A 179 10.85 -16.23 -6.94
N SER A 180 11.76 -15.27 -6.75
CA SER A 180 12.62 -15.20 -5.57
C SER A 180 11.87 -14.87 -4.29
N TYR A 181 10.95 -13.91 -4.34
CA TYR A 181 10.24 -13.40 -3.15
C TYR A 181 8.80 -13.91 -3.02
N GLY A 182 8.26 -14.56 -4.05
CA GLY A 182 6.87 -14.98 -4.11
C GLY A 182 5.89 -13.83 -4.35
N ILE A 183 6.39 -12.62 -4.61
CA ILE A 183 5.60 -11.41 -4.80
C ILE A 183 5.42 -11.15 -6.29
N GLN A 184 4.18 -11.09 -6.76
CA GLN A 184 3.79 -10.66 -8.10
C GLN A 184 2.58 -9.73 -8.01
N GLY A 185 2.27 -9.01 -9.09
CA GLY A 185 1.18 -8.04 -9.13
C GLY A 185 1.50 -6.79 -8.33
N LEU A 186 0.49 -6.22 -7.69
CA LEU A 186 0.56 -4.96 -6.96
C LEU A 186 0.60 -5.19 -5.46
N VAL A 187 1.56 -4.58 -4.78
CA VAL A 187 1.65 -4.55 -3.32
C VAL A 187 1.69 -3.10 -2.85
N LEU A 188 0.79 -2.77 -1.92
CA LEU A 188 0.78 -1.50 -1.21
C LEU A 188 1.19 -1.77 0.24
N VAL A 189 2.11 -0.98 0.76
CA VAL A 189 2.60 -1.13 2.13
C VAL A 189 2.53 0.23 2.83
N SER A 190 1.87 0.28 3.96
CA SER A 190 1.97 1.36 4.93
C SER A 190 2.58 0.80 6.20
N GLN A 191 3.56 1.49 6.76
CA GLN A 191 4.22 1.05 7.99
C GLN A 191 4.65 2.23 8.86
N SER A 192 4.72 1.95 10.15
CA SER A 192 5.28 2.86 11.16
C SER A 192 6.13 2.07 12.14
N ILE A 193 7.16 2.70 12.67
CA ILE A 193 8.05 2.15 13.69
C ILE A 193 8.24 3.17 14.80
N GLY A 194 8.49 2.72 16.01
CA GLY A 194 8.72 3.57 17.16
C GLY A 194 9.21 2.80 18.38
N GLY A 195 9.28 3.50 19.52
CA GLY A 195 9.80 2.92 20.76
C GLY A 195 11.32 3.05 20.91
N PHE A 196 11.96 3.96 20.15
CA PHE A 196 13.41 4.25 20.24
C PHE A 196 13.71 5.28 21.30
#